data_2dc924c697afd04bd585641018bba469
#
_entry.id   2dc924c697afd04bd585641018bba469
#
_cell.length_a   1.000
_cell.length_b   1.000
_cell.length_c   1.000
_cell.angle_alpha   90.00
_cell.angle_beta   90.00
_cell.angle_gamma   90.00
#
_symmetry.space_group_name_H-M   'P 1'
#
loop_
_entity.id
_entity.type
_entity.pdbx_description
1 polymer ?
#
loop_
_entity_poly.entity_id
_entity_poly.type
_entity_poly.pdbx_seq_one_letter_code
_entity_poly.pdbx_strand_id
1 'polypeptide(L)'
;MASFQLPDPAGRAGGACTSALLNALYAEKNAPSKDLTWVETLEGMRKMLRAKGYEQIPQLTSSRMVDVNQNFYIAPPNCTGTRRAVLIGINYVGQQGQLSGCHNDVNNIKEYIMDVHGFEEKNITVLMDDGKHTSPTRQNILHAYETLVKNMKRGDASFCHYSGHGGKLSDTSGDEEDGFDETLVPLDYVQAGQIKDDDIYNCLVTKVPEGATLTCLMDCCHSGTVLDLPFKFVADGQSSEMQFDEAFDIAHLINLAGLAQAIFKGDKAAAIDIVKDAAKDAVTGWLKKKFK
;
A
#
# COMPACT_ATOMS: atom_id res chain seq x y z
N MET A 1 30.80 -0.29 10.68
CA MET A 1 29.56 -0.67 9.98
C MET A 1 28.77 -1.53 10.95
N ALA A 2 27.69 -0.99 11.50
CA ALA A 2 26.83 -1.74 12.39
C ALA A 2 26.09 -2.79 11.56
N SER A 3 26.14 -4.05 11.99
CA SER A 3 25.33 -5.11 11.42
C SER A 3 23.87 -4.73 11.63
N PHE A 4 23.10 -4.63 10.55
CA PHE A 4 21.67 -4.38 10.58
C PHE A 4 21.02 -5.64 11.21
N GLN A 5 20.92 -5.66 12.54
CA GLN A 5 20.12 -6.64 13.25
C GLN A 5 18.75 -6.03 13.44
N LEU A 6 17.79 -6.46 12.61
CA LEU A 6 16.39 -6.18 12.87
C LEU A 6 16.05 -6.75 14.27
N PRO A 7 15.62 -5.92 15.23
CA PRO A 7 15.12 -6.46 16.49
C PRO A 7 13.96 -7.40 16.17
N ASP A 8 13.96 -8.57 16.80
CA ASP A 8 12.86 -9.52 16.69
C ASP A 8 11.56 -8.79 17.08
N PRO A 9 10.58 -8.69 16.20
CA PRO A 9 9.28 -8.14 16.57
C PRO A 9 8.58 -9.14 17.47
N ALA A 10 9.07 -9.26 18.72
CA ALA A 10 8.48 -10.08 19.75
C ALA A 10 7.16 -9.47 20.16
N GLY A 11 6.11 -9.84 19.49
CA GLY A 11 4.74 -9.61 19.96
C GLY A 11 3.85 -8.83 19.02
N ARG A 12 3.15 -9.60 18.21
CA ARG A 12 1.75 -9.40 17.84
C ARG A 12 1.37 -8.13 17.12
N ALA A 13 1.08 -8.30 15.82
CA ALA A 13 0.19 -7.49 14.99
C ALA A 13 0.62 -6.06 14.65
N GLY A 14 1.87 -5.78 14.48
CA GLY A 14 2.39 -4.58 13.85
C GLY A 14 3.81 -4.89 13.39
N GLY A 15 4.20 -4.47 12.20
CA GLY A 15 5.58 -4.59 11.76
C GLY A 15 6.03 -5.93 11.15
N ALA A 16 5.17 -6.92 11.08
CA ALA A 16 5.55 -8.22 10.54
C ALA A 16 5.88 -8.16 9.04
N CYS A 17 5.12 -7.39 8.28
CA CYS A 17 5.30 -7.22 6.84
C CYS A 17 6.57 -6.41 6.53
N THR A 18 6.78 -5.28 7.20
CA THR A 18 7.97 -4.43 7.04
C THR A 18 9.24 -5.20 7.40
N SER A 19 9.23 -5.89 8.54
CA SER A 19 10.35 -6.73 8.96
C SER A 19 10.61 -7.86 7.96
N ALA A 20 9.59 -8.52 7.43
CA ALA A 20 9.73 -9.58 6.44
C ALA A 20 10.30 -9.05 5.12
N LEU A 21 9.85 -7.88 4.66
CA LEU A 21 10.38 -7.22 3.47
C LEU A 21 11.88 -6.93 3.62
N LEU A 22 12.26 -6.21 4.67
CA LEU A 22 13.65 -5.85 4.89
C LEU A 22 14.54 -7.08 5.04
N ASN A 23 14.08 -8.10 5.76
CA ASN A 23 14.81 -9.36 5.87
C ASN A 23 14.94 -10.08 4.51
N ALA A 24 13.91 -10.11 3.67
CA ALA A 24 14.01 -10.71 2.33
C ALA A 24 15.05 -9.97 1.47
N LEU A 25 15.06 -8.64 1.54
CA LEU A 25 16.00 -7.81 0.78
C LEU A 25 17.47 -7.93 1.27
N TYR A 26 17.68 -8.18 2.56
CA TYR A 26 19.02 -8.27 3.17
C TYR A 26 19.45 -9.72 3.45
N ALA A 27 18.71 -10.75 2.97
CA ALA A 27 18.88 -12.13 3.37
C ALA A 27 20.27 -12.73 3.13
N GLU A 28 21.01 -12.26 2.13
CA GLU A 28 22.28 -12.89 1.74
C GLU A 28 23.54 -12.07 2.09
N LYS A 29 23.40 -10.80 2.48
CA LYS A 29 24.57 -9.90 2.66
C LYS A 29 24.21 -8.75 3.62
N ASN A 30 25.26 -8.09 4.15
CA ASN A 30 25.13 -6.81 4.86
C ASN A 30 24.72 -5.63 3.94
N ALA A 31 24.21 -5.92 2.74
CA ALA A 31 23.70 -4.96 1.78
C ALA A 31 22.44 -5.55 1.11
N PRO A 32 21.43 -4.71 0.80
CA PRO A 32 20.21 -5.19 0.19
C PRO A 32 20.46 -5.73 -1.22
N SER A 33 19.82 -6.83 -1.57
CA SER A 33 19.81 -7.33 -2.93
C SER A 33 19.08 -6.34 -3.83
N LYS A 34 19.71 -5.99 -4.95
CA LYS A 34 19.11 -5.13 -5.99
C LYS A 34 18.53 -5.92 -7.16
N ASP A 35 18.70 -7.23 -7.13
CA ASP A 35 18.40 -8.11 -8.25
C ASP A 35 17.18 -9.02 -7.99
N LEU A 36 16.57 -8.96 -6.79
CA LEU A 36 15.36 -9.69 -6.49
C LEU A 36 14.18 -9.14 -7.30
N THR A 37 13.43 -10.04 -7.90
CA THR A 37 12.16 -9.72 -8.53
C THR A 37 11.05 -9.47 -7.48
N TRP A 38 9.91 -8.93 -7.92
CA TRP A 38 8.73 -8.81 -7.06
C TRP A 38 8.29 -10.18 -6.51
N VAL A 39 8.27 -11.22 -7.36
CA VAL A 39 7.92 -12.59 -6.94
C VAL A 39 8.87 -13.07 -5.86
N GLU A 40 10.18 -13.04 -6.12
CA GLU A 40 11.20 -13.52 -5.16
C GLU A 40 11.15 -12.76 -3.84
N THR A 41 10.91 -11.44 -3.90
CA THR A 41 10.77 -10.61 -2.70
C THR A 41 9.56 -11.03 -1.87
N LEU A 42 8.39 -11.17 -2.49
CA LEU A 42 7.15 -11.53 -1.80
C LEU A 42 7.17 -12.97 -1.28
N GLU A 43 7.74 -13.91 -2.05
CA GLU A 43 7.91 -15.30 -1.59
C GLU A 43 8.91 -15.39 -0.43
N GLY A 44 10.00 -14.60 -0.48
CA GLY A 44 10.94 -14.45 0.61
C GLY A 44 10.26 -13.94 1.89
N MET A 45 9.43 -12.91 1.76
CA MET A 45 8.60 -12.39 2.87
C MET A 45 7.68 -13.48 3.43
N ARG A 46 6.96 -14.20 2.58
CA ARG A 46 6.06 -15.29 2.98
C ARG A 46 6.79 -16.38 3.76
N LYS A 47 7.96 -16.81 3.25
CA LYS A 47 8.80 -17.82 3.93
C LYS A 47 9.18 -17.38 5.33
N MET A 48 9.53 -16.13 5.51
CA MET A 48 9.88 -15.56 6.81
C MET A 48 8.70 -15.45 7.75
N LEU A 49 7.55 -14.97 7.27
CA LEU A 49 6.33 -14.87 8.05
C LEU A 49 5.91 -16.25 8.56
N ARG A 50 5.92 -17.28 7.70
CA ARG A 50 5.62 -18.66 8.09
C ARG A 50 6.60 -19.22 9.10
N ALA A 51 7.91 -18.97 8.93
CA ALA A 51 8.94 -19.41 9.87
C ALA A 51 8.76 -18.81 11.28
N LYS A 52 8.12 -17.64 11.37
CA LYS A 52 7.77 -16.97 12.64
C LYS A 52 6.36 -17.30 13.15
N GLY A 53 5.63 -18.20 12.47
CA GLY A 53 4.28 -18.61 12.86
C GLY A 53 3.16 -17.64 12.44
N TYR A 54 3.43 -16.71 11.53
CA TYR A 54 2.40 -15.84 10.95
C TYR A 54 1.73 -16.53 9.76
N GLU A 55 0.40 -16.45 9.69
CA GLU A 55 -0.40 -16.99 8.58
C GLU A 55 -0.58 -15.99 7.43
N GLN A 56 -0.14 -14.76 7.61
CA GLN A 56 -0.25 -13.68 6.62
C GLN A 56 0.47 -14.04 5.32
N ILE A 57 -0.18 -13.77 4.19
CA ILE A 57 0.38 -13.96 2.85
C ILE A 57 0.61 -12.57 2.26
N PRO A 58 1.87 -12.20 1.94
CA PRO A 58 2.15 -10.94 1.27
C PRO A 58 1.48 -10.88 -0.09
N GLN A 59 0.92 -9.73 -0.41
CA GLN A 59 0.31 -9.48 -1.72
C GLN A 59 0.77 -8.13 -2.26
N LEU A 60 0.80 -8.03 -3.57
CA LEU A 60 1.05 -6.80 -4.31
C LEU A 60 -0.23 -6.41 -5.03
N THR A 61 -0.73 -5.20 -4.79
CA THR A 61 -1.82 -4.61 -5.56
C THR A 61 -1.30 -3.49 -6.45
N SER A 62 -1.94 -3.22 -7.57
CA SER A 62 -1.51 -2.17 -8.50
C SER A 62 -2.69 -1.62 -9.29
N SER A 63 -2.60 -0.33 -9.64
CA SER A 63 -3.54 0.33 -10.56
C SER A 63 -3.41 -0.13 -12.03
N ARG A 64 -2.39 -0.92 -12.33
CA ARG A 64 -2.12 -1.47 -13.67
C ARG A 64 -1.43 -2.82 -13.56
N MET A 65 -1.49 -3.63 -14.62
CA MET A 65 -0.69 -4.85 -14.70
C MET A 65 0.79 -4.51 -14.60
N VAL A 66 1.49 -5.13 -13.66
CA VAL A 66 2.93 -5.06 -13.47
C VAL A 66 3.51 -6.44 -13.77
N ASP A 67 4.61 -6.49 -14.50
CA ASP A 67 5.37 -7.72 -14.66
C ASP A 67 6.11 -8.02 -13.34
N VAL A 68 5.60 -8.99 -12.60
CA VAL A 68 6.12 -9.36 -11.27
C VAL A 68 7.48 -10.05 -11.32
N ASN A 69 7.94 -10.43 -12.52
CA ASN A 69 9.28 -10.99 -12.75
C ASN A 69 10.34 -9.88 -12.98
N GLN A 70 9.95 -8.61 -13.01
CA GLN A 70 10.92 -7.50 -13.00
C GLN A 70 11.48 -7.29 -11.61
N ASN A 71 12.66 -6.67 -11.54
CA ASN A 71 13.30 -6.36 -10.27
C ASN A 71 12.41 -5.51 -9.38
N PHE A 72 12.41 -5.82 -8.09
CA PHE A 72 11.72 -5.05 -7.07
C PHE A 72 12.31 -3.64 -6.95
N TYR A 73 11.44 -2.64 -6.85
CA TYR A 73 11.84 -1.26 -6.56
C TYR A 73 10.72 -0.50 -5.83
N ILE A 74 11.10 0.38 -4.93
CA ILE A 74 10.18 1.37 -4.32
C ILE A 74 10.09 2.61 -5.22
N ALA A 75 11.21 3.09 -5.73
CA ALA A 75 11.26 4.13 -6.74
C ALA A 75 11.73 3.52 -8.05
N PRO A 76 11.00 3.70 -9.17
CA PRO A 76 11.42 3.18 -10.47
C PRO A 76 12.84 3.61 -10.84
N PRO A 77 13.65 2.73 -11.46
CA PRO A 77 15.03 3.08 -11.86
C PRO A 77 15.11 4.29 -12.79
N ASN A 78 14.06 4.53 -13.58
CA ASN A 78 13.95 5.67 -14.50
C ASN A 78 13.30 6.91 -13.87
N CYS A 79 13.15 6.96 -12.55
CA CYS A 79 12.65 8.15 -11.85
C CYS A 79 13.66 9.30 -12.01
N THR A 80 13.22 10.34 -12.71
CA THR A 80 14.03 11.55 -12.97
C THR A 80 13.62 12.73 -12.10
N GLY A 81 12.48 12.62 -11.43
CA GLY A 81 11.90 13.65 -10.59
C GLY A 81 12.29 13.54 -9.12
N THR A 82 11.56 14.23 -8.29
CA THR A 82 11.77 14.23 -6.84
C THR A 82 11.21 12.96 -6.21
N ARG A 83 11.96 12.42 -5.23
CA ARG A 83 11.51 11.32 -4.38
C ARG A 83 11.00 11.88 -3.06
N ARG A 84 9.75 11.56 -2.69
CA ARG A 84 9.10 12.03 -1.46
C ARG A 84 8.49 10.87 -0.72
N ALA A 85 8.42 10.95 0.62
CA ALA A 85 7.81 9.90 1.41
C ALA A 85 6.95 10.46 2.56
N VAL A 86 5.92 9.68 2.92
CA VAL A 86 5.18 9.80 4.18
C VAL A 86 5.30 8.47 4.91
N LEU A 87 5.84 8.50 6.12
CA LEU A 87 6.06 7.33 6.95
C LEU A 87 5.27 7.49 8.25
N ILE A 88 4.41 6.51 8.55
CA ILE A 88 3.49 6.55 9.70
C ILE A 88 3.73 5.32 10.56
N GLY A 89 4.01 5.55 11.85
CA GLY A 89 4.18 4.48 12.83
C GLY A 89 3.41 4.78 14.10
N ILE A 90 2.49 3.90 14.50
CA ILE A 90 1.62 4.11 15.65
C ILE A 90 1.74 2.94 16.61
N ASN A 91 2.32 3.20 17.78
CA ASN A 91 2.40 2.22 18.85
C ASN A 91 1.21 2.30 19.83
N TYR A 92 0.35 3.31 19.74
CA TYR A 92 -0.81 3.54 20.63
C TYR A 92 -0.40 3.54 22.10
N VAL A 93 0.66 4.28 22.43
CA VAL A 93 1.27 4.28 23.76
C VAL A 93 0.24 4.70 24.82
N GLY A 94 0.04 3.81 25.82
CA GLY A 94 -0.92 4.03 26.89
C GLY A 94 -2.39 3.80 26.52
N GLN A 95 -2.69 3.31 25.32
CA GLN A 95 -4.05 2.97 24.89
C GLN A 95 -4.27 1.45 24.89
N GLN A 96 -5.54 1.04 24.88
CA GLN A 96 -5.90 -0.37 24.65
C GLN A 96 -5.42 -0.80 23.25
N GLY A 97 -4.79 -1.97 23.16
CA GLY A 97 -4.22 -2.44 21.90
C GLY A 97 -2.85 -1.83 21.58
N GLN A 98 -2.13 -1.32 22.59
CA GLN A 98 -0.76 -0.81 22.41
C GLN A 98 0.11 -1.82 21.66
N LEU A 99 0.84 -1.33 20.67
CA LEU A 99 1.83 -2.06 19.87
C LEU A 99 3.26 -1.72 20.31
N SER A 100 4.21 -2.52 19.84
CA SER A 100 5.63 -2.25 20.01
C SER A 100 6.35 -2.64 18.71
N GLY A 101 6.95 -1.73 18.04
CA GLY A 101 7.67 -2.05 16.78
C GLY A 101 7.38 -1.08 15.66
N CYS A 102 6.19 -0.47 15.61
CA CYS A 102 5.82 0.41 14.51
C CYS A 102 6.79 1.62 14.34
N HIS A 103 7.32 2.15 15.44
CA HIS A 103 8.35 3.20 15.37
C HIS A 103 9.66 2.66 14.80
N ASN A 104 10.05 1.42 15.14
CA ASN A 104 11.25 0.80 14.57
C ASN A 104 11.08 0.53 13.08
N ASP A 105 9.88 0.12 12.64
CA ASP A 105 9.60 -0.09 11.23
C ASP A 105 9.75 1.19 10.44
N VAL A 106 9.22 2.30 10.94
CA VAL A 106 9.39 3.63 10.32
C VAL A 106 10.87 4.01 10.21
N ASN A 107 11.64 3.83 11.28
CA ASN A 107 13.06 4.15 11.27
C ASN A 107 13.84 3.28 10.28
N ASN A 108 13.59 1.97 10.29
CA ASN A 108 14.26 1.01 9.43
C ASN A 108 13.92 1.24 7.94
N ILE A 109 12.64 1.49 7.63
CA ILE A 109 12.23 1.76 6.25
C ILE A 109 12.72 3.13 5.77
N LYS A 110 12.79 4.13 6.66
CA LYS A 110 13.39 5.44 6.36
C LYS A 110 14.84 5.29 5.95
N GLU A 111 15.64 4.57 6.72
CA GLU A 111 17.05 4.29 6.40
C GLU A 111 17.14 3.55 5.07
N TYR A 112 16.36 2.51 4.86
CA TYR A 112 16.36 1.75 3.62
C TYR A 112 16.06 2.59 2.39
N ILE A 113 15.01 3.43 2.40
CA ILE A 113 14.66 4.24 1.24
C ILE A 113 15.67 5.36 0.97
N MET A 114 16.33 5.87 2.01
CA MET A 114 17.41 6.85 1.86
C MET A 114 18.64 6.21 1.24
N ASP A 115 19.09 5.09 1.78
CA ASP A 115 20.36 4.45 1.38
C ASP A 115 20.27 3.73 0.03
N VAL A 116 19.15 3.09 -0.25
CA VAL A 116 18.98 2.26 -1.45
C VAL A 116 18.31 3.01 -2.59
N HIS A 117 17.27 3.80 -2.26
CA HIS A 117 16.45 4.48 -3.25
C HIS A 117 16.72 5.99 -3.35
N GLY A 118 17.67 6.53 -2.58
CA GLY A 118 18.09 7.92 -2.67
C GLY A 118 17.00 8.94 -2.33
N PHE A 119 16.13 8.61 -1.38
CA PHE A 119 15.21 9.60 -0.83
C PHE A 119 16.02 10.57 0.06
N GLU A 120 15.80 11.85 -0.11
CA GLU A 120 16.44 12.87 0.73
C GLU A 120 15.61 13.12 1.99
N GLU A 121 16.24 13.20 3.15
CA GLU A 121 15.57 13.38 4.44
C GLU A 121 14.59 14.57 4.46
N LYS A 122 14.96 15.69 3.83
CA LYS A 122 14.10 16.89 3.72
C LYS A 122 12.77 16.65 2.98
N ASN A 123 12.67 15.56 2.22
CA ASN A 123 11.50 15.16 1.45
C ASN A 123 10.74 14.01 2.11
N ILE A 124 11.07 13.65 3.35
CA ILE A 124 10.43 12.59 4.11
C ILE A 124 9.64 13.20 5.26
N THR A 125 8.33 13.00 5.27
CA THR A 125 7.45 13.38 6.37
C THR A 125 7.24 12.17 7.26
N VAL A 126 7.47 12.31 8.55
CA VAL A 126 7.32 11.25 9.55
C VAL A 126 6.23 11.63 10.54
N LEU A 127 5.29 10.69 10.78
CA LEU A 127 4.27 10.78 11.81
C LEU A 127 4.43 9.60 12.78
N MET A 128 4.64 9.90 14.06
CA MET A 128 4.76 8.89 15.12
C MET A 128 4.19 9.42 16.44
N ASP A 129 3.68 8.49 17.25
CA ASP A 129 3.19 8.81 18.63
C ASP A 129 4.31 8.72 19.68
N ASP A 130 5.50 9.21 19.33
CA ASP A 130 6.71 9.19 20.17
C ASP A 130 6.98 10.49 20.92
N GLY A 131 6.10 11.47 20.81
CA GLY A 131 6.23 12.80 21.42
C GLY A 131 7.27 13.72 20.77
N LYS A 132 7.93 13.30 19.69
CA LYS A 132 8.96 14.08 18.96
C LYS A 132 8.52 14.45 17.54
N HIS A 133 7.80 13.55 16.88
CA HIS A 133 7.28 13.75 15.55
C HIS A 133 5.83 14.27 15.56
N THR A 134 5.34 14.65 14.40
CA THR A 134 3.92 14.99 14.23
C THR A 134 3.07 13.80 14.64
N SER A 135 2.09 14.05 15.53
CA SER A 135 1.19 13.00 16.01
C SER A 135 0.36 12.42 14.86
N PRO A 136 0.22 11.09 14.75
CA PRO A 136 -0.51 10.41 13.68
C PRO A 136 -2.03 10.41 13.94
N THR A 137 -2.60 11.59 14.12
CA THR A 137 -4.06 11.79 14.20
C THR A 137 -4.69 11.63 12.82
N ARG A 138 -6.01 11.36 12.78
CA ARG A 138 -6.76 11.24 11.52
C ARG A 138 -6.51 12.44 10.60
N GLN A 139 -6.63 13.63 11.14
CA GLN A 139 -6.41 14.87 10.39
C GLN A 139 -4.99 14.98 9.85
N ASN A 140 -3.98 14.69 10.66
CA ASN A 140 -2.58 14.81 10.26
C ASN A 140 -2.19 13.77 9.20
N ILE A 141 -2.73 12.54 9.28
CA ILE A 141 -2.50 11.49 8.28
C ILE A 141 -3.07 11.91 6.94
N LEU A 142 -4.34 12.28 6.88
CA LEU A 142 -5.00 12.72 5.63
C LEU A 142 -4.29 13.95 5.04
N HIS A 143 -3.93 14.92 5.87
CA HIS A 143 -3.19 16.12 5.43
C HIS A 143 -1.79 15.76 4.86
N ALA A 144 -1.10 14.80 5.45
CA ALA A 144 0.20 14.34 4.95
C ALA A 144 0.06 13.66 3.58
N TYR A 145 -0.96 12.82 3.38
CA TYR A 145 -1.26 12.18 2.11
C TYR A 145 -1.63 13.20 1.02
N GLU A 146 -2.53 14.12 1.31
CA GLU A 146 -2.90 15.22 0.38
C GLU A 146 -1.69 16.08 0.00
N THR A 147 -0.84 16.42 0.97
CA THR A 147 0.37 17.23 0.74
C THR A 147 1.36 16.48 -0.14
N LEU A 148 1.51 15.17 0.05
CA LEU A 148 2.39 14.32 -0.74
C LEU A 148 1.99 14.39 -2.22
N VAL A 149 0.73 14.09 -2.53
CA VAL A 149 0.26 14.02 -3.93
C VAL A 149 0.14 15.40 -4.58
N LYS A 150 -0.25 16.44 -3.83
CA LYS A 150 -0.30 17.82 -4.31
C LYS A 150 1.04 18.30 -4.87
N ASN A 151 2.12 17.81 -4.32
CA ASN A 151 3.49 18.18 -4.72
C ASN A 151 4.09 17.25 -5.79
N MET A 152 3.38 16.18 -6.18
CA MET A 152 3.85 15.25 -7.21
C MET A 152 3.72 15.82 -8.61
N LYS A 153 4.68 15.45 -9.46
CA LYS A 153 4.72 15.78 -10.89
C LYS A 153 5.11 14.54 -11.68
N ARG A 154 4.88 14.57 -12.99
CA ARG A 154 5.37 13.54 -13.92
C ARG A 154 6.87 13.29 -13.70
N GLY A 155 7.25 12.02 -13.59
CA GLY A 155 8.61 11.59 -13.32
C GLY A 155 8.99 11.51 -11.84
N ASP A 156 8.13 11.98 -10.92
CA ASP A 156 8.35 11.84 -9.48
C ASP A 156 8.06 10.41 -9.01
N ALA A 157 8.70 10.01 -7.92
CA ALA A 157 8.37 8.80 -7.17
C ALA A 157 8.04 9.16 -5.72
N SER A 158 6.90 8.69 -5.25
CA SER A 158 6.49 8.86 -3.86
C SER A 158 6.31 7.51 -3.17
N PHE A 159 6.56 7.49 -1.87
CA PHE A 159 6.46 6.30 -1.04
C PHE A 159 5.62 6.60 0.20
N CYS A 160 4.66 5.74 0.48
CA CYS A 160 3.90 5.75 1.73
C CYS A 160 4.20 4.48 2.51
N HIS A 161 4.43 4.61 3.81
CA HIS A 161 4.53 3.50 4.73
C HIS A 161 3.59 3.73 5.90
N TYR A 162 2.84 2.70 6.26
CA TYR A 162 2.00 2.68 7.44
C TYR A 162 2.29 1.41 8.25
N SER A 163 2.62 1.57 9.51
CA SER A 163 2.75 0.50 10.49
C SER A 163 1.89 0.83 11.71
N GLY A 164 0.83 0.04 11.93
CA GLY A 164 -0.17 0.27 12.96
C GLY A 164 -1.34 -0.71 12.88
N HIS A 165 -2.42 -0.41 13.58
CA HIS A 165 -3.65 -1.19 13.48
C HIS A 165 -4.39 -0.91 12.17
N GLY A 166 -4.90 -1.97 11.56
CA GLY A 166 -5.97 -1.92 10.57
C GLY A 166 -7.27 -2.40 11.20
N GLY A 167 -8.38 -1.97 10.66
CA GLY A 167 -9.71 -2.34 11.12
C GLY A 167 -10.67 -2.58 9.97
N LYS A 168 -11.90 -2.93 10.33
CA LYS A 168 -13.06 -3.02 9.44
C LYS A 168 -14.22 -2.24 10.04
N LEU A 169 -14.93 -1.48 9.23
CA LEU A 169 -16.20 -0.84 9.58
C LEU A 169 -17.29 -1.42 8.69
N SER A 170 -18.53 -1.45 9.19
CA SER A 170 -19.66 -1.82 8.31
C SER A 170 -19.75 -0.82 7.18
N ASP A 171 -19.78 -1.33 5.97
CA ASP A 171 -20.00 -0.53 4.77
C ASP A 171 -21.40 0.11 4.83
N THR A 172 -21.47 1.41 4.58
CA THR A 172 -22.72 2.20 4.54
C THR A 172 -23.03 2.71 3.13
N SER A 173 -22.12 2.58 2.20
CA SER A 173 -22.25 2.98 0.78
C SER A 173 -22.83 1.85 -0.07
N GLY A 174 -22.59 0.59 0.30
CA GLY A 174 -23.13 -0.61 -0.35
C GLY A 174 -22.30 -1.00 -1.59
N ASP A 175 -21.02 -0.65 -1.60
CA ASP A 175 -20.05 -0.90 -2.65
C ASP A 175 -19.13 -2.11 -2.35
N GLU A 176 -19.06 -2.53 -1.07
CA GLU A 176 -18.25 -3.67 -0.67
C GLU A 176 -19.00 -5.00 -0.72
N GLU A 177 -18.39 -6.03 -1.35
CA GLU A 177 -19.00 -7.37 -1.47
C GLU A 177 -19.14 -8.08 -0.13
N ASP A 178 -18.21 -7.87 0.80
CA ASP A 178 -18.26 -8.47 2.14
C ASP A 178 -19.00 -7.59 3.17
N GLY A 179 -19.45 -6.40 2.77
CA GLY A 179 -20.19 -5.44 3.59
C GLY A 179 -19.35 -4.69 4.61
N PHE A 180 -18.05 -4.59 4.39
CA PHE A 180 -17.12 -3.91 5.30
C PHE A 180 -16.09 -3.07 4.56
N ASP A 181 -15.94 -1.79 4.96
CA ASP A 181 -14.81 -0.95 4.59
C ASP A 181 -13.55 -1.34 5.37
N GLU A 182 -12.42 -1.53 4.73
CA GLU A 182 -11.12 -1.61 5.37
C GLU A 182 -10.68 -0.23 5.88
N THR A 183 -9.94 -0.21 6.98
CA THR A 183 -9.60 1.06 7.61
C THR A 183 -8.19 1.08 8.16
N LEU A 184 -7.60 2.29 8.20
CA LEU A 184 -6.47 2.59 9.07
C LEU A 184 -6.98 3.18 10.39
N VAL A 185 -6.32 2.82 11.49
CA VAL A 185 -6.71 3.26 12.84
C VAL A 185 -5.75 4.37 13.29
N PRO A 186 -6.13 5.67 13.22
CA PRO A 186 -5.29 6.77 13.69
C PRO A 186 -5.20 6.79 15.21
N LEU A 187 -4.25 7.55 15.76
CA LEU A 187 -4.04 7.63 17.21
C LEU A 187 -5.28 8.13 17.97
N ASP A 188 -6.06 9.00 17.36
CA ASP A 188 -7.26 9.63 17.91
C ASP A 188 -8.57 8.96 17.45
N TYR A 189 -8.53 7.69 17.05
CA TYR A 189 -9.66 6.95 16.46
C TYR A 189 -10.93 6.96 17.32
N VAL A 190 -10.80 7.01 18.64
CA VAL A 190 -11.95 7.03 19.56
C VAL A 190 -12.78 8.31 19.37
N GLN A 191 -12.15 9.45 19.11
CA GLN A 191 -12.79 10.74 18.94
C GLN A 191 -13.05 11.11 17.48
N ALA A 192 -12.08 10.81 16.60
CA ALA A 192 -12.10 11.23 15.20
C ALA A 192 -12.58 10.14 14.22
N GLY A 193 -12.74 8.90 14.70
CA GLY A 193 -13.05 7.76 13.87
C GLY A 193 -11.85 7.20 13.12
N GLN A 194 -12.04 6.08 12.46
CA GLN A 194 -11.04 5.44 11.60
C GLN A 194 -10.98 6.11 10.23
N ILE A 195 -9.93 5.85 9.45
CA ILE A 195 -9.77 6.33 8.08
C ILE A 195 -10.17 5.18 7.16
N LYS A 196 -11.24 5.36 6.40
CA LYS A 196 -11.71 4.37 5.43
C LYS A 196 -10.80 4.32 4.19
N ASP A 197 -10.80 3.18 3.52
CA ASP A 197 -10.18 2.97 2.20
C ASP A 197 -10.62 4.02 1.18
N ASP A 198 -11.90 4.32 1.07
CA ASP A 198 -12.48 5.40 0.29
C ASP A 198 -11.82 6.77 0.56
N ASP A 199 -11.62 7.12 1.84
CA ASP A 199 -10.94 8.36 2.21
C ASP A 199 -9.50 8.36 1.67
N ILE A 200 -8.79 7.23 1.76
CA ILE A 200 -7.43 7.06 1.27
C ILE A 200 -7.41 7.10 -0.24
N TYR A 201 -8.30 6.35 -0.90
CA TYR A 201 -8.42 6.32 -2.34
C TYR A 201 -8.63 7.74 -2.91
N ASN A 202 -9.57 8.47 -2.34
CA ASN A 202 -9.92 9.82 -2.79
C ASN A 202 -8.85 10.87 -2.51
N CYS A 203 -8.15 10.82 -1.36
CA CYS A 203 -7.14 11.82 -1.00
C CYS A 203 -5.74 11.50 -1.55
N LEU A 204 -5.42 10.23 -1.79
CA LEU A 204 -4.08 9.79 -2.15
C LEU A 204 -4.04 9.18 -3.56
N VAL A 205 -4.81 8.12 -3.83
CA VAL A 205 -4.68 7.32 -5.07
C VAL A 205 -5.13 8.10 -6.30
N THR A 206 -6.33 8.68 -6.28
CA THR A 206 -6.90 9.42 -7.43
C THR A 206 -6.14 10.68 -7.79
N LYS A 207 -5.30 11.19 -6.90
CA LYS A 207 -4.55 12.45 -7.08
C LYS A 207 -3.15 12.24 -7.65
N VAL A 208 -2.71 11.00 -7.83
CA VAL A 208 -1.39 10.71 -8.43
C VAL A 208 -1.38 11.16 -9.89
N PRO A 209 -0.49 12.08 -10.29
CA PRO A 209 -0.47 12.57 -11.66
C PRO A 209 0.06 11.51 -12.63
N GLU A 210 -0.42 11.56 -13.86
CA GLU A 210 0.05 10.67 -14.93
C GLU A 210 1.58 10.73 -15.09
N GLY A 211 2.21 9.56 -15.15
CA GLY A 211 3.66 9.42 -15.30
C GLY A 211 4.45 9.65 -14.00
N ALA A 212 3.78 9.77 -12.86
CA ALA A 212 4.39 9.62 -11.55
C ALA A 212 4.13 8.23 -10.99
N THR A 213 4.89 7.84 -9.98
CA THR A 213 4.73 6.54 -9.29
C THR A 213 4.51 6.76 -7.81
N LEU A 214 3.48 6.14 -7.26
CA LEU A 214 3.25 6.02 -5.83
C LEU A 214 3.37 4.55 -5.45
N THR A 215 4.22 4.25 -4.47
CA THR A 215 4.36 2.92 -3.88
C THR A 215 3.93 3.01 -2.41
N CYS A 216 3.08 2.09 -1.96
CA CYS A 216 2.63 2.03 -0.58
C CYS A 216 3.01 0.70 0.05
N LEU A 217 3.52 0.72 1.27
CA LEU A 217 3.75 -0.44 2.12
C LEU A 217 2.82 -0.33 3.32
N MET A 218 1.76 -1.12 3.32
CA MET A 218 0.72 -1.11 4.35
C MET A 218 0.94 -2.32 5.27
N ASP A 219 1.50 -2.06 6.45
CA ASP A 219 1.80 -3.08 7.46
C ASP A 219 0.75 -3.03 8.57
N CYS A 220 -0.44 -3.51 8.26
CA CYS A 220 -1.58 -3.59 9.16
C CYS A 220 -2.45 -4.80 8.83
N CYS A 221 -3.34 -5.15 9.76
CA CYS A 221 -4.36 -6.18 9.50
C CYS A 221 -5.34 -5.67 8.43
N HIS A 222 -5.83 -6.56 7.59
CA HIS A 222 -6.80 -6.24 6.52
C HIS A 222 -6.29 -5.21 5.51
N SER A 223 -4.99 -5.21 5.18
CA SER A 223 -4.39 -4.24 4.25
C SER A 223 -4.50 -4.65 2.78
N GLY A 224 -5.14 -5.76 2.48
CA GLY A 224 -5.18 -6.33 1.14
C GLY A 224 -5.87 -5.44 0.11
N THR A 225 -6.94 -4.79 0.52
CA THR A 225 -7.80 -3.94 -0.31
C THR A 225 -7.77 -2.47 0.09
N VAL A 226 -7.09 -2.09 1.17
CA VAL A 226 -7.06 -0.73 1.74
C VAL A 226 -6.74 0.42 0.77
N LEU A 227 -6.28 0.14 -0.44
CA LEU A 227 -6.02 1.12 -1.50
C LEU A 227 -6.93 0.93 -2.72
N ASP A 228 -7.84 -0.04 -2.71
CA ASP A 228 -8.80 -0.34 -3.78
C ASP A 228 -8.16 -0.33 -5.17
N LEU A 229 -7.21 -1.23 -5.40
CA LEU A 229 -6.49 -1.31 -6.65
C LEU A 229 -6.92 -2.54 -7.47
N PRO A 230 -7.13 -2.39 -8.80
CA PRO A 230 -7.79 -3.39 -9.63
C PRO A 230 -6.98 -4.65 -9.93
N PHE A 231 -5.68 -4.67 -9.67
CA PHE A 231 -4.83 -5.83 -9.98
C PHE A 231 -4.12 -6.30 -8.73
N LYS A 232 -4.07 -7.63 -8.53
CA LYS A 232 -3.36 -8.25 -7.41
C LYS A 232 -2.46 -9.38 -7.83
N PHE A 233 -1.38 -9.58 -7.08
CA PHE A 233 -0.54 -10.77 -7.07
C PHE A 233 -0.42 -11.25 -5.63
N VAL A 234 -0.72 -12.51 -5.41
CA VAL A 234 -0.64 -13.16 -4.10
C VAL A 234 0.53 -14.14 -4.12
N ALA A 235 1.45 -13.99 -3.17
CA ALA A 235 2.60 -14.89 -3.04
C ALA A 235 2.19 -16.23 -2.41
N ASP A 236 1.24 -16.94 -3.01
CA ASP A 236 0.73 -18.24 -2.55
C ASP A 236 1.57 -19.44 -3.02
N GLY A 237 2.53 -19.20 -3.92
CA GLY A 237 3.37 -20.20 -4.57
C GLY A 237 2.68 -20.90 -5.76
N GLN A 238 1.54 -20.40 -6.20
CA GLN A 238 0.80 -20.90 -7.36
C GLN A 238 0.64 -19.81 -8.43
N SER A 239 0.57 -18.55 -8.01
CA SER A 239 0.43 -17.42 -8.92
C SER A 239 1.77 -17.05 -9.56
N SER A 240 1.80 -16.86 -10.89
CA SER A 240 2.99 -16.48 -11.67
C SER A 240 2.88 -15.07 -12.26
N GLU A 241 1.71 -14.46 -12.20
CA GLU A 241 1.41 -13.14 -12.79
C GLU A 241 0.31 -12.44 -11.99
N MET A 242 0.19 -11.12 -12.19
CA MET A 242 -0.93 -10.36 -11.60
C MET A 242 -2.25 -10.76 -12.24
N GLN A 243 -3.30 -10.77 -11.44
CA GLN A 243 -4.67 -11.02 -11.86
C GLN A 243 -5.54 -9.80 -11.57
N PHE A 244 -6.65 -9.67 -12.29
CA PHE A 244 -7.68 -8.70 -11.94
C PHE A 244 -8.31 -9.14 -10.61
N ASP A 245 -8.47 -8.18 -9.70
CA ASP A 245 -9.17 -8.43 -8.43
C ASP A 245 -10.68 -8.37 -8.65
N GLU A 246 -11.36 -9.50 -8.46
CA GLU A 246 -12.80 -9.57 -8.65
C GLU A 246 -13.57 -8.79 -7.58
N ALA A 247 -12.94 -8.56 -6.42
CA ALA A 247 -13.49 -7.75 -5.34
C ALA A 247 -13.29 -6.23 -5.54
N PHE A 248 -12.59 -5.82 -6.62
CA PHE A 248 -12.36 -4.40 -6.89
C PHE A 248 -13.67 -3.68 -7.23
N ASP A 249 -13.96 -2.59 -6.48
CA ASP A 249 -15.13 -1.76 -6.76
C ASP A 249 -14.99 -0.98 -8.07
N ILE A 250 -15.82 -1.35 -9.03
CA ILE A 250 -15.86 -0.73 -10.35
C ILE A 250 -16.42 0.70 -10.31
N ALA A 251 -17.14 1.09 -9.25
CA ALA A 251 -17.61 2.47 -9.09
C ALA A 251 -16.42 3.46 -9.07
N HIS A 252 -15.26 3.04 -8.59
CA HIS A 252 -14.02 3.81 -8.65
C HIS A 252 -13.56 4.09 -10.09
N LEU A 253 -13.72 3.14 -11.03
CA LEU A 253 -13.42 3.37 -12.46
C LEU A 253 -14.40 4.35 -13.11
N ILE A 254 -15.64 4.35 -12.69
CA ILE A 254 -16.69 5.22 -13.24
C ILE A 254 -16.37 6.69 -12.90
N ASN A 255 -15.94 6.95 -11.68
CA ASN A 255 -15.51 8.28 -11.25
C ASN A 255 -14.27 8.78 -12.03
N LEU A 256 -13.37 7.88 -12.42
CA LEU A 256 -12.17 8.20 -13.20
C LEU A 256 -12.47 8.48 -14.69
N ALA A 257 -13.53 7.92 -15.25
CA ALA A 257 -13.79 7.96 -16.69
C ALA A 257 -14.84 8.98 -17.14
N GLY A 258 -15.47 9.73 -16.23
CA GLY A 258 -16.57 10.65 -16.61
C GLY A 258 -17.82 9.93 -17.13
N LEU A 259 -17.92 8.63 -16.96
CA LEU A 259 -19.03 7.78 -17.39
C LEU A 259 -20.29 7.99 -16.55
N ALA A 260 -20.19 8.68 -15.41
CA ALA A 260 -21.30 8.97 -14.51
C ALA A 260 -22.53 9.62 -15.21
N GLN A 261 -22.34 10.34 -16.32
CA GLN A 261 -23.47 10.94 -17.05
C GLN A 261 -24.30 9.93 -17.86
N ALA A 262 -23.75 8.78 -18.22
CA ALA A 262 -24.48 7.77 -19.00
C ALA A 262 -25.34 6.85 -18.12
N ILE A 263 -25.01 6.72 -16.84
CA ILE A 263 -25.64 5.78 -15.89
C ILE A 263 -26.88 6.37 -15.21
N PHE A 264 -27.07 7.68 -15.27
CA PHE A 264 -28.17 8.38 -14.60
C PHE A 264 -29.59 8.07 -15.15
N LYS A 265 -29.73 7.18 -16.12
CA LYS A 265 -31.04 6.90 -16.76
C LYS A 265 -31.68 5.56 -16.46
N GLY A 266 -31.20 4.76 -15.54
CA GLY A 266 -31.90 3.54 -15.14
C GLY A 266 -30.95 2.44 -14.63
N ASP A 267 -31.45 1.56 -13.88
CA ASP A 267 -30.91 0.30 -13.35
C ASP A 267 -29.40 0.23 -13.08
N LYS A 268 -29.02 0.53 -11.83
CA LYS A 268 -27.65 0.47 -11.33
C LYS A 268 -26.98 -0.89 -11.55
N ALA A 269 -27.71 -2.00 -11.44
CA ALA A 269 -27.15 -3.35 -11.56
C ALA A 269 -26.73 -3.66 -12.99
N ALA A 270 -27.57 -3.32 -13.98
CA ALA A 270 -27.25 -3.51 -15.38
C ALA A 270 -26.07 -2.62 -15.85
N ALA A 271 -25.95 -1.41 -15.26
CA ALA A 271 -24.82 -0.53 -15.54
C ALA A 271 -23.50 -1.06 -14.98
N ILE A 272 -23.51 -1.64 -13.78
CA ILE A 272 -22.36 -2.29 -13.16
C ILE A 272 -21.90 -3.49 -13.99
N ASP A 273 -22.81 -4.33 -14.47
CA ASP A 273 -22.48 -5.49 -15.30
C ASP A 273 -21.89 -5.08 -16.66
N ILE A 274 -22.39 -4.01 -17.29
CA ILE A 274 -21.83 -3.46 -18.53
C ILE A 274 -20.42 -2.92 -18.32
N VAL A 275 -20.15 -2.29 -17.19
CA VAL A 275 -18.82 -1.78 -16.85
C VAL A 275 -17.86 -2.93 -16.48
N LYS A 276 -18.35 -3.96 -15.77
CA LYS A 276 -17.57 -5.20 -15.50
C LYS A 276 -17.15 -5.88 -16.80
N ASP A 277 -18.05 -6.03 -17.74
CA ASP A 277 -17.77 -6.64 -19.04
C ASP A 277 -16.84 -5.75 -19.90
N ALA A 278 -17.06 -4.43 -19.91
CA ALA A 278 -16.18 -3.49 -20.61
C ALA A 278 -14.77 -3.43 -20.01
N ALA A 279 -14.64 -3.52 -18.68
CA ALA A 279 -13.36 -3.61 -17.99
C ALA A 279 -12.66 -4.94 -18.29
N LYS A 280 -13.37 -6.06 -18.26
CA LYS A 280 -12.85 -7.39 -18.67
C LYS A 280 -12.41 -7.37 -20.14
N ASP A 281 -13.19 -6.78 -21.02
CA ASP A 281 -12.86 -6.66 -22.44
C ASP A 281 -11.67 -5.72 -22.71
N ALA A 282 -11.56 -4.61 -21.98
CA ALA A 282 -10.42 -3.70 -22.05
C ALA A 282 -9.14 -4.38 -21.58
N VAL A 283 -9.19 -5.12 -20.46
CA VAL A 283 -8.07 -5.91 -19.93
C VAL A 283 -7.71 -7.04 -20.90
N THR A 284 -8.68 -7.77 -21.41
CA THR A 284 -8.47 -8.89 -22.38
C THR A 284 -7.96 -8.37 -23.72
N GLY A 285 -8.48 -7.24 -24.19
CA GLY A 285 -8.03 -6.59 -25.42
C GLY A 285 -6.61 -6.04 -25.32
N TRP A 286 -6.23 -5.52 -24.17
CA TRP A 286 -4.88 -5.05 -23.88
C TRP A 286 -3.89 -6.22 -23.78
N LEU A 287 -4.26 -7.30 -23.08
CA LEU A 287 -3.47 -8.53 -23.01
C LEU A 287 -3.22 -9.09 -24.42
N LYS A 288 -4.23 -9.19 -25.28
CA LYS A 288 -4.09 -9.66 -26.66
C LYS A 288 -3.21 -8.77 -27.55
N LYS A 289 -3.10 -7.46 -27.25
CA LYS A 289 -2.19 -6.54 -27.96
C LYS A 289 -0.75 -6.61 -27.49
N LYS A 290 -0.50 -6.96 -26.25
CA LYS A 290 0.84 -6.94 -25.65
C LYS A 290 1.58 -8.28 -25.84
N PHE A 291 0.86 -9.37 -26.05
CA PHE A 291 1.41 -10.72 -26.21
C PHE A 291 1.25 -11.27 -27.65
N LYS A 292 1.07 -10.39 -28.64
CA LYS A 292 1.33 -10.64 -30.06
C LYS A 292 2.65 -9.96 -30.44
#